data_7ab2b545b685cc5456fe4ded5278f3fc
#
_entry.id   7ab2b545b685cc5456fe4ded5278f3fc
#
_cell.length_a   1.000
_cell.length_b   1.000
_cell.length_c   1.000
_cell.angle_alpha   90.00
_cell.angle_beta   90.00
_cell.angle_gamma   90.00
#
_symmetry.space_group_name_H-M   'P 1'
#
loop_
_entity.id
_entity.type
_entity.pdbx_description
1 polymer ?
#
loop_
_entity_poly.entity_id
_entity_poly.type
_entity_poly.pdbx_seq_one_letter_code
_entity_poly.pdbx_strand_id
1 'polypeptide(L)'
;MDDSRARGRRTLLLVAALFFVPVAVAFALYYGQLWRPSGSSSKGELVTPARPLRFAGLRQADGNPAGPAVFADKWTLLYIGDGACDTDCRAALTYARQSRLSLNNEMTRVQRVFLVTSHCCTNNYLAAEHPGLITLDASSPDALGLVGQFPAQRAQSLFIVDPLGNLMMRHDAGAAVQTSKDLLTDLKKLLKLSHIG
;
A
#
# COMPACT_ATOMS: atom_id res chain seq x y z
N MET A 1 -13.24 -67.02 11.84
CA MET A 1 -14.10 -65.82 11.56
C MET A 1 -13.50 -64.49 12.05
N ASP A 2 -12.38 -64.53 12.78
CA ASP A 2 -11.77 -63.25 13.30
C ASP A 2 -10.88 -62.48 12.31
N ASP A 3 -10.24 -63.19 11.38
CA ASP A 3 -9.29 -62.58 10.44
C ASP A 3 -9.93 -61.64 9.40
N SER A 4 -11.17 -61.91 9.01
CA SER A 4 -11.93 -61.04 8.09
C SER A 4 -12.37 -59.71 8.75
N ARG A 5 -12.74 -59.78 10.03
CA ARG A 5 -13.11 -58.59 10.84
C ARG A 5 -11.89 -57.72 11.14
N ALA A 6 -10.74 -58.32 11.40
CA ALA A 6 -9.50 -57.58 11.62
C ALA A 6 -9.02 -56.86 10.36
N ARG A 7 -9.16 -57.49 9.20
CA ARG A 7 -8.83 -56.92 7.89
C ARG A 7 -9.77 -55.75 7.54
N GLY A 8 -11.08 -55.90 7.77
CA GLY A 8 -12.07 -54.84 7.55
C GLY A 8 -11.81 -53.61 8.44
N ARG A 9 -11.48 -53.83 9.74
CA ARG A 9 -11.12 -52.73 10.65
C ARG A 9 -9.85 -51.99 10.22
N ARG A 10 -8.82 -52.70 9.75
CA ARG A 10 -7.59 -52.07 9.21
C ARG A 10 -7.89 -51.23 7.99
N THR A 11 -8.67 -51.73 7.03
CA THR A 11 -9.04 -50.97 5.83
C THR A 11 -9.82 -49.72 6.19
N LEU A 12 -10.78 -49.80 7.11
CA LEU A 12 -11.57 -48.67 7.57
C LEU A 12 -10.70 -47.62 8.27
N LEU A 13 -9.77 -48.04 9.12
CA LEU A 13 -8.83 -47.12 9.78
C LEU A 13 -7.88 -46.47 8.79
N LEU A 14 -7.40 -47.20 7.77
CA LEU A 14 -6.55 -46.60 6.72
C LEU A 14 -7.29 -45.57 5.89
N VAL A 15 -8.54 -45.84 5.51
CA VAL A 15 -9.36 -44.86 4.78
C VAL A 15 -9.67 -43.65 5.66
N ALA A 16 -10.04 -43.87 6.92
CA ALA A 16 -10.26 -42.76 7.85
C ALA A 16 -8.98 -41.92 8.05
N ALA A 17 -7.84 -42.59 8.24
CA ALA A 17 -6.56 -41.84 8.40
C ALA A 17 -6.20 -41.02 7.16
N LEU A 18 -6.48 -41.53 5.94
CA LEU A 18 -6.23 -40.82 4.70
C LEU A 18 -6.97 -39.48 4.64
N PHE A 19 -8.16 -39.38 5.23
CA PHE A 19 -8.94 -38.12 5.28
C PHE A 19 -8.62 -37.25 6.51
N PHE A 20 -8.51 -37.89 7.69
CA PHE A 20 -8.36 -37.12 8.92
C PHE A 20 -6.93 -36.65 9.20
N VAL A 21 -5.90 -37.41 8.79
CA VAL A 21 -4.50 -37.03 9.04
C VAL A 21 -4.13 -35.68 8.34
N PRO A 22 -4.43 -35.49 7.03
CA PRO A 22 -4.11 -34.20 6.39
C PRO A 22 -4.83 -33.05 7.04
N VAL A 23 -6.08 -33.23 7.46
CA VAL A 23 -6.85 -32.16 8.15
C VAL A 23 -6.24 -31.91 9.52
N ALA A 24 -5.92 -32.90 10.31
CA ALA A 24 -5.28 -32.74 11.61
C ALA A 24 -3.91 -32.04 11.50
N VAL A 25 -3.11 -32.41 10.49
CA VAL A 25 -1.83 -31.75 10.22
C VAL A 25 -2.04 -30.29 9.82
N ALA A 26 -3.01 -29.98 8.95
CA ALA A 26 -3.34 -28.61 8.58
C ALA A 26 -3.76 -27.78 9.80
N PHE A 27 -4.61 -28.34 10.67
CA PHE A 27 -5.00 -27.68 11.92
C PHE A 27 -3.80 -27.45 12.85
N ALA A 28 -2.95 -28.46 13.03
CA ALA A 28 -1.76 -28.35 13.88
C ALA A 28 -0.78 -27.27 13.36
N LEU A 29 -0.58 -27.20 12.04
CA LEU A 29 0.27 -26.19 11.42
C LEU A 29 -0.35 -24.79 11.54
N TYR A 30 -1.67 -24.66 11.33
CA TYR A 30 -2.37 -23.38 11.39
C TYR A 30 -2.44 -22.82 12.81
N TYR A 31 -2.93 -23.60 13.77
CA TYR A 31 -3.09 -23.16 15.15
C TYR A 31 -1.80 -23.20 15.96
N GLY A 32 -0.92 -24.15 15.67
CA GLY A 32 0.40 -24.24 16.30
C GLY A 32 1.38 -23.17 15.82
N GLN A 33 1.02 -22.39 14.80
CA GLN A 33 1.89 -21.37 14.18
C GLN A 33 3.29 -21.91 13.81
N LEU A 34 3.40 -23.22 13.64
CA LEU A 34 4.66 -23.93 13.38
C LEU A 34 5.23 -23.62 11.98
N TRP A 35 4.37 -23.17 11.07
CA TRP A 35 4.79 -22.76 9.73
C TRP A 35 4.07 -21.48 9.33
N ARG A 36 4.79 -20.36 9.44
CA ARG A 36 4.40 -19.10 8.80
C ARG A 36 5.22 -18.99 7.51
N PRO A 37 4.57 -18.91 6.34
CA PRO A 37 5.31 -18.57 5.13
C PRO A 37 6.00 -17.24 5.37
N SER A 38 7.33 -17.24 5.43
CA SER A 38 8.17 -16.07 5.71
C SER A 38 8.37 -15.17 4.49
N GLY A 39 7.49 -15.24 3.49
CA GLY A 39 7.51 -14.42 2.29
C GLY A 39 6.30 -13.50 2.26
N SER A 40 6.50 -12.20 2.46
CA SER A 40 5.52 -11.21 2.00
C SER A 40 5.40 -11.32 0.49
N SER A 41 4.19 -11.55 -0.02
CA SER A 41 3.93 -11.52 -1.47
C SER A 41 3.93 -10.09 -2.01
N SER A 42 4.00 -9.09 -1.13
CA SER A 42 4.16 -7.67 -1.46
C SER A 42 5.63 -7.34 -1.63
N LYS A 43 5.92 -6.44 -2.55
CA LYS A 43 7.26 -5.93 -2.84
C LYS A 43 7.63 -4.75 -1.96
N GLY A 44 6.62 -3.94 -1.61
CA GLY A 44 6.74 -2.88 -0.63
C GLY A 44 6.61 -3.39 0.80
N GLU A 45 6.98 -2.55 1.74
CA GLU A 45 6.83 -2.79 3.17
C GLU A 45 5.38 -2.55 3.60
N LEU A 46 4.71 -3.61 4.05
CA LEU A 46 3.35 -3.51 4.58
C LEU A 46 3.35 -2.85 5.96
N VAL A 47 2.46 -1.91 6.16
CA VAL A 47 2.16 -1.35 7.48
C VAL A 47 1.12 -2.24 8.15
N THR A 48 1.54 -3.02 9.12
CA THR A 48 0.67 -3.97 9.83
C THR A 48 0.61 -3.65 11.32
N PRO A 49 -0.57 -3.39 11.89
CA PRO A 49 -1.85 -3.20 11.22
C PRO A 49 -1.90 -1.91 10.39
N ALA A 50 -2.81 -1.86 9.39
CA ALA A 50 -3.09 -0.64 8.63
C ALA A 50 -3.43 0.51 9.59
N ARG A 51 -2.83 1.70 9.39
CA ARG A 51 -3.00 2.83 10.30
C ARG A 51 -3.94 3.86 9.71
N PRO A 52 -5.06 4.18 10.38
CA PRO A 52 -5.87 5.31 9.98
C PRO A 52 -5.08 6.61 10.16
N LEU A 53 -5.00 7.41 9.09
CA LEU A 53 -4.34 8.70 9.11
C LEU A 53 -5.28 9.77 9.63
N ARG A 54 -4.76 10.66 10.47
CA ARG A 54 -5.50 11.82 10.97
C ARG A 54 -5.15 13.01 10.09
N PHE A 55 -6.01 13.31 9.12
CA PHE A 55 -5.84 14.42 8.21
C PHE A 55 -6.24 15.72 8.90
N ALA A 56 -5.27 16.58 9.19
CA ALA A 56 -5.49 17.88 9.80
C ALA A 56 -4.54 18.91 9.20
N GLY A 57 -4.96 20.16 9.16
CA GLY A 57 -4.13 21.31 8.82
C GLY A 57 -3.66 21.40 7.36
N LEU A 58 -4.14 20.54 6.48
CA LEU A 58 -3.79 20.55 5.06
C LEU A 58 -4.52 21.70 4.34
N ARG A 59 -3.84 22.31 3.36
CA ARG A 59 -4.41 23.31 2.46
C ARG A 59 -4.14 22.95 1.00
N GLN A 60 -5.05 23.34 0.14
CA GLN A 60 -4.85 23.28 -1.31
C GLN A 60 -3.90 24.42 -1.75
N ALA A 61 -3.41 24.35 -2.99
CA ALA A 61 -2.53 25.38 -3.55
C ALA A 61 -3.17 26.77 -3.59
N ASP A 62 -4.49 26.87 -3.61
CA ASP A 62 -5.27 28.11 -3.54
C ASP A 62 -5.49 28.60 -2.10
N GLY A 63 -4.95 27.91 -1.09
CA GLY A 63 -5.07 28.23 0.33
C GLY A 63 -6.34 27.71 1.00
N ASN A 64 -7.27 27.12 0.26
CA ASN A 64 -8.48 26.52 0.83
C ASN A 64 -8.16 25.30 1.71
N PRO A 65 -8.88 25.09 2.83
CA PRO A 65 -8.68 23.90 3.64
C PRO A 65 -8.90 22.62 2.84
N ALA A 66 -8.00 21.65 3.01
CA ALA A 66 -8.13 20.30 2.47
C ALA A 66 -8.40 19.31 3.60
N GLY A 67 -9.53 18.62 3.52
CA GLY A 67 -9.96 17.65 4.52
C GLY A 67 -9.72 16.20 4.09
N PRO A 68 -10.17 15.23 4.91
CA PRO A 68 -10.09 13.80 4.62
C PRO A 68 -10.74 13.39 3.29
N ALA A 69 -11.71 14.16 2.81
CA ALA A 69 -12.41 13.92 1.54
C ALA A 69 -11.46 13.85 0.32
N VAL A 70 -10.30 14.51 0.37
CA VAL A 70 -9.30 14.43 -0.70
C VAL A 70 -8.76 13.01 -0.85
N PHE A 71 -8.76 12.23 0.21
CA PHE A 71 -8.23 10.86 0.24
C PHE A 71 -9.33 9.80 0.14
N ALA A 72 -10.59 10.21 0.14
CA ALA A 72 -11.72 9.30 0.06
C ALA A 72 -11.91 8.75 -1.37
N ASP A 73 -12.50 7.56 -1.45
CA ASP A 73 -12.98 6.91 -2.67
C ASP A 73 -11.90 6.54 -3.71
N LYS A 74 -10.62 6.83 -3.45
CA LYS A 74 -9.52 6.46 -4.35
C LYS A 74 -8.29 5.97 -3.59
N TRP A 75 -7.62 5.01 -4.18
CA TRP A 75 -6.28 4.64 -3.75
C TRP A 75 -5.32 5.81 -4.01
N THR A 76 -4.55 6.17 -3.02
CA THR A 76 -3.66 7.33 -3.10
C THR A 76 -2.20 6.91 -3.10
N LEU A 77 -1.47 7.28 -4.17
CA LEU A 77 -0.01 7.30 -4.17
C LEU A 77 0.44 8.63 -3.59
N LEU A 78 1.01 8.58 -2.40
CA LEU A 78 1.38 9.75 -1.61
C LEU A 78 2.89 9.89 -1.57
N TYR A 79 3.37 11.10 -1.87
CA TYR A 79 4.75 11.53 -1.65
C TYR A 79 4.79 12.69 -0.64
N ILE A 80 5.87 12.78 0.15
CA ILE A 80 6.05 13.83 1.15
C ILE A 80 7.45 14.43 0.97
N GLY A 81 7.52 15.74 0.76
CA GLY A 81 8.81 16.38 0.55
C GLY A 81 8.72 17.90 0.44
N ASP A 82 9.84 18.50 0.03
CA ASP A 82 9.95 19.94 -0.25
C ASP A 82 9.36 20.29 -1.61
N GLY A 83 8.64 21.39 -1.71
CA GLY A 83 8.03 21.87 -2.96
C GLY A 83 9.03 22.37 -4.01
N ALA A 84 10.30 22.63 -3.65
CA ALA A 84 11.37 22.89 -4.62
C ALA A 84 11.65 21.66 -5.50
N CYS A 85 11.31 20.48 -5.02
CA CYS A 85 11.34 19.20 -5.72
C CYS A 85 12.71 18.92 -6.37
N ASP A 86 13.62 18.40 -5.56
CA ASP A 86 14.95 17.96 -5.97
C ASP A 86 14.92 16.73 -6.89
N THR A 87 16.07 16.15 -7.17
CA THR A 87 16.20 14.98 -8.04
C THR A 87 15.44 13.77 -7.53
N ASP A 88 15.46 13.53 -6.23
CA ASP A 88 14.76 12.38 -5.61
C ASP A 88 13.25 12.56 -5.65
N CYS A 89 12.78 13.77 -5.37
CA CYS A 89 11.37 14.15 -5.52
C CYS A 89 10.89 13.94 -6.96
N ARG A 90 11.63 14.43 -7.95
CA ARG A 90 11.30 14.27 -9.37
C ARG A 90 11.23 12.80 -9.76
N ALA A 91 12.18 11.99 -9.32
CA ALA A 91 12.19 10.56 -9.55
C ALA A 91 10.95 9.89 -8.94
N ALA A 92 10.64 10.15 -7.67
CA ALA A 92 9.50 9.59 -6.95
C ALA A 92 8.17 9.95 -7.63
N LEU A 93 7.97 11.21 -8.00
CA LEU A 93 6.75 11.66 -8.67
C LEU A 93 6.62 11.07 -10.08
N THR A 94 7.73 10.88 -10.78
CA THR A 94 7.76 10.21 -12.09
C THR A 94 7.37 8.75 -11.95
N TYR A 95 7.89 8.03 -10.95
CA TYR A 95 7.48 6.65 -10.66
C TYR A 95 6.00 6.53 -10.33
N ALA A 96 5.49 7.42 -9.49
CA ALA A 96 4.08 7.45 -9.16
C ALA A 96 3.21 7.69 -10.40
N ARG A 97 3.62 8.59 -11.30
CA ARG A 97 2.94 8.87 -12.57
C ARG A 97 2.95 7.66 -13.50
N GLN A 98 4.12 7.08 -13.74
CA GLN A 98 4.28 5.93 -14.64
C GLN A 98 3.53 4.71 -14.13
N SER A 99 3.61 4.42 -12.82
CA SER A 99 2.90 3.31 -12.21
C SER A 99 1.38 3.47 -12.37
N ARG A 100 0.85 4.68 -12.14
CA ARG A 100 -0.58 4.97 -12.32
C ARG A 100 -1.00 4.79 -13.79
N LEU A 101 -0.25 5.32 -14.73
CA LEU A 101 -0.56 5.19 -16.17
C LEU A 101 -0.53 3.72 -16.64
N SER A 102 0.38 2.91 -16.07
CA SER A 102 0.51 1.47 -16.38
C SER A 102 -0.64 0.61 -15.84
N LEU A 103 -1.55 1.19 -15.05
CA LEU A 103 -2.76 0.51 -14.59
C LEU A 103 -3.87 0.49 -15.67
N ASN A 104 -3.72 1.22 -16.77
CA ASN A 104 -4.71 1.32 -17.86
C ASN A 104 -6.11 1.68 -17.33
N ASN A 105 -7.08 0.79 -17.49
CA ASN A 105 -8.48 1.02 -17.08
C ASN A 105 -8.65 1.27 -15.58
N GLU A 106 -7.77 0.72 -14.74
CA GLU A 106 -7.82 0.90 -13.29
C GLU A 106 -7.19 2.22 -12.81
N MET A 107 -6.58 3.00 -13.72
CA MET A 107 -5.90 4.25 -13.35
C MET A 107 -6.83 5.31 -12.76
N THR A 108 -8.13 5.25 -13.05
CA THR A 108 -9.14 6.17 -12.52
C THR A 108 -9.39 5.98 -11.03
N ARG A 109 -9.12 4.77 -10.52
CA ARG A 109 -9.24 4.38 -9.11
C ARG A 109 -8.03 4.82 -8.28
N VAL A 110 -6.97 5.33 -8.93
CA VAL A 110 -5.73 5.73 -8.28
C VAL A 110 -5.46 7.20 -8.52
N GLN A 111 -5.23 7.94 -7.46
CA GLN A 111 -4.79 9.34 -7.52
C GLN A 111 -3.36 9.48 -7.00
N ARG A 112 -2.76 10.64 -7.26
CA ARG A 112 -1.42 11.00 -6.78
C ARG A 112 -1.53 12.26 -5.94
N VAL A 113 -0.96 12.22 -4.75
CA VAL A 113 -0.94 13.34 -3.82
C VAL A 113 0.49 13.64 -3.40
N PHE A 114 0.85 14.90 -3.40
CA PHE A 114 2.11 15.40 -2.89
C PHE A 114 1.84 16.29 -1.68
N LEU A 115 2.28 15.86 -0.50
CA LEU A 115 2.27 16.67 0.72
C LEU A 115 3.56 17.49 0.77
N VAL A 116 3.42 18.79 0.62
CA VAL A 116 4.54 19.73 0.58
C VAL A 116 4.79 20.30 1.97
N THR A 117 5.95 20.00 2.53
CA THR A 117 6.32 20.42 3.88
C THR A 117 6.97 21.79 3.95
N SER A 118 7.47 22.29 2.82
CA SER A 118 8.12 23.62 2.68
C SER A 118 8.08 24.07 1.22
N HIS A 119 8.23 25.35 0.96
CA HIS A 119 8.25 25.96 -0.39
C HIS A 119 7.04 25.54 -1.26
N CYS A 120 5.84 25.54 -0.64
CA CYS A 120 4.63 25.14 -1.36
C CYS A 120 4.26 26.13 -2.45
N CYS A 121 3.93 25.63 -3.43
CA CYS A 121 2.91 25.27 -4.40
C CYS A 121 3.12 26.09 -5.67
N THR A 122 4.26 26.81 -5.82
CA THR A 122 4.58 27.69 -6.97
C THR A 122 5.52 27.04 -8.00
N ASN A 123 5.77 25.72 -7.89
CA ASN A 123 6.71 25.06 -8.77
C ASN A 123 6.07 24.75 -10.14
N ASN A 124 6.42 25.54 -11.15
CA ASN A 124 5.93 25.39 -12.53
C ASN A 124 6.27 24.03 -13.15
N TYR A 125 7.37 23.40 -12.74
CA TYR A 125 7.74 22.06 -13.16
C TYR A 125 6.65 21.03 -12.78
N LEU A 126 6.16 21.10 -11.55
CA LEU A 126 5.13 20.17 -11.07
C LEU A 126 3.83 20.29 -11.89
N ALA A 127 3.43 21.50 -12.22
CA ALA A 127 2.24 21.74 -13.02
C ALA A 127 2.40 21.22 -14.46
N ALA A 128 3.57 21.42 -15.08
CA ALA A 128 3.85 21.01 -16.45
C ALA A 128 4.05 19.51 -16.59
N GLU A 129 4.89 18.90 -15.73
CA GLU A 129 5.31 17.50 -15.87
C GLU A 129 4.39 16.51 -15.17
N HIS A 130 3.59 16.97 -14.21
CA HIS A 130 2.72 16.07 -13.42
C HIS A 130 1.25 16.46 -13.45
N PRO A 131 0.60 16.55 -14.64
CA PRO A 131 -0.81 16.90 -14.73
C PRO A 131 -1.66 15.95 -13.90
N GLY A 132 -2.62 16.51 -13.13
CA GLY A 132 -3.48 15.75 -12.22
C GLY A 132 -2.79 15.26 -10.92
N LEU A 133 -1.62 15.79 -10.58
CA LEU A 133 -1.05 15.67 -9.25
C LEU A 133 -1.78 16.63 -8.30
N ILE A 134 -2.29 16.11 -7.20
CA ILE A 134 -2.89 16.92 -6.14
C ILE A 134 -1.76 17.35 -5.21
N THR A 135 -1.48 18.64 -5.19
CA THR A 135 -0.46 19.24 -4.31
C THR A 135 -1.14 19.88 -3.11
N LEU A 136 -0.76 19.47 -1.91
CA LEU A 136 -1.30 19.97 -0.65
C LEU A 136 -0.19 20.57 0.20
N ASP A 137 -0.43 21.76 0.73
CA ASP A 137 0.44 22.36 1.72
C ASP A 137 0.29 21.69 3.07
N ALA A 138 1.38 21.13 3.55
CA ALA A 138 1.52 20.44 4.82
C ALA A 138 2.55 21.13 5.75
N SER A 139 2.79 22.43 5.56
CA SER A 139 3.76 23.21 6.36
C SER A 139 3.21 23.67 7.71
N SER A 140 1.89 23.66 7.91
CA SER A 140 1.28 24.08 9.18
C SER A 140 1.62 23.12 10.32
N PRO A 141 1.65 23.56 11.59
CA PRO A 141 1.93 22.70 12.73
C PRO A 141 1.01 21.47 12.82
N ASP A 142 -0.29 21.63 12.53
CA ASP A 142 -1.26 20.54 12.53
C ASP A 142 -0.97 19.54 11.40
N ALA A 143 -0.62 20.01 10.21
CA ALA A 143 -0.25 19.17 9.09
C ALA A 143 1.10 18.45 9.31
N LEU A 144 2.04 19.05 10.02
CA LEU A 144 3.27 18.39 10.44
C LEU A 144 2.96 17.24 11.41
N GLY A 145 1.90 17.32 12.20
CA GLY A 145 1.38 16.22 13.00
C GLY A 145 0.90 15.04 12.13
N LEU A 146 0.27 15.29 10.99
CA LEU A 146 -0.04 14.27 10.00
C LEU A 146 1.25 13.67 9.40
N VAL A 147 2.17 14.52 8.95
CA VAL A 147 3.46 14.09 8.39
C VAL A 147 4.23 13.22 9.39
N GLY A 148 4.11 13.48 10.69
CA GLY A 148 4.71 12.70 11.77
C GLY A 148 4.17 11.25 11.88
N GLN A 149 2.99 10.95 11.32
CA GLN A 149 2.42 9.61 11.32
C GLN A 149 3.09 8.66 10.31
N PHE A 150 3.82 9.21 9.34
CA PHE A 150 4.56 8.43 8.35
C PHE A 150 5.96 8.05 8.86
N PRO A 151 6.54 6.93 8.40
CA PRO A 151 7.92 6.54 8.71
C PRO A 151 8.95 7.63 8.40
N ALA A 152 10.11 7.59 9.05
CA ALA A 152 11.10 8.67 8.99
C ALA A 152 11.72 8.92 7.61
N GLN A 153 11.85 7.91 6.76
CA GLN A 153 12.46 7.99 5.42
C GLN A 153 11.50 8.52 4.34
N ARG A 154 10.80 9.62 4.62
CA ARG A 154 9.68 10.13 3.79
C ARG A 154 10.12 10.61 2.43
N ALA A 155 11.25 11.33 2.35
CA ALA A 155 11.75 11.94 1.10
C ALA A 155 12.18 10.90 0.05
N GLN A 156 12.45 9.68 0.47
CA GLN A 156 12.84 8.56 -0.41
C GLN A 156 11.76 7.49 -0.49
N SER A 157 10.52 7.82 -0.15
CA SER A 157 9.44 6.83 -0.07
C SER A 157 8.17 7.31 -0.75
N LEU A 158 7.51 6.37 -1.42
CA LEU A 158 6.13 6.49 -1.86
C LEU A 158 5.25 5.67 -0.91
N PHE A 159 4.15 6.26 -0.48
CA PHE A 159 3.20 5.62 0.40
C PHE A 159 1.92 5.28 -0.35
N ILE A 160 1.30 4.16 0.00
CA ILE A 160 -0.02 3.79 -0.50
C ILE A 160 -1.01 3.98 0.64
N VAL A 161 -2.00 4.82 0.40
CA VAL A 161 -3.14 5.05 1.30
C VAL A 161 -4.39 4.49 0.63
N ASP A 162 -5.20 3.77 1.39
CA ASP A 162 -6.44 3.19 0.90
C ASP A 162 -7.58 4.21 0.78
N PRO A 163 -8.70 3.88 0.11
CA PRO A 163 -9.86 4.77 -0.02
C PRO A 163 -10.56 5.16 1.29
N LEU A 164 -10.21 4.51 2.40
CA LEU A 164 -10.69 4.83 3.74
C LEU A 164 -9.73 5.73 4.52
N GLY A 165 -8.60 6.09 3.93
CA GLY A 165 -7.58 6.94 4.56
C GLY A 165 -6.60 6.20 5.47
N ASN A 166 -6.43 4.89 5.32
CA ASN A 166 -5.45 4.14 6.08
C ASN A 166 -4.11 4.05 5.33
N LEU A 167 -3.01 4.23 6.05
CA LEU A 167 -1.67 3.94 5.53
C LEU A 167 -1.47 2.42 5.45
N MET A 168 -1.32 1.92 4.23
CA MET A 168 -1.23 0.49 3.93
C MET A 168 0.19 0.01 3.67
N MET A 169 0.98 0.79 2.93
CA MET A 169 2.26 0.31 2.42
C MET A 169 3.25 1.45 2.18
N ARG A 170 4.53 1.15 2.29
CA ARG A 170 5.64 1.99 1.91
C ARG A 170 6.46 1.33 0.81
N HIS A 171 6.78 2.08 -0.23
CA HIS A 171 7.75 1.71 -1.26
C HIS A 171 8.93 2.66 -1.21
N ASP A 172 10.13 2.13 -1.37
CA ASP A 172 11.33 2.93 -1.56
C ASP A 172 11.29 3.56 -2.96
N ALA A 173 11.45 4.88 -3.05
CA ALA A 173 11.41 5.63 -4.30
C ALA A 173 12.82 6.02 -4.80
N GLY A 174 13.87 5.79 -4.01
CA GLY A 174 15.23 6.24 -4.28
C GLY A 174 16.04 5.37 -5.22
N ALA A 175 15.58 4.18 -5.58
CA ALA A 175 16.37 3.26 -6.38
C ALA A 175 15.63 2.75 -7.61
N ALA A 176 16.12 3.14 -8.79
CA ALA A 176 16.06 2.38 -10.04
C ALA A 176 14.70 1.80 -10.55
N VAL A 177 14.69 1.49 -11.84
CA VAL A 177 13.64 0.81 -12.65
C VAL A 177 12.92 -0.35 -11.94
N GLN A 178 13.54 -1.01 -10.98
CA GLN A 178 12.94 -2.12 -10.23
C GLN A 178 11.77 -1.64 -9.38
N THR A 179 11.88 -0.49 -8.73
CA THR A 179 10.87 0.07 -7.83
C THR A 179 9.54 0.35 -8.54
N SER A 180 9.56 0.82 -9.79
CA SER A 180 8.33 1.09 -10.54
C SER A 180 7.55 -0.18 -10.87
N LYS A 181 8.22 -1.28 -11.17
CA LYS A 181 7.58 -2.60 -11.42
C LYS A 181 7.02 -3.18 -10.13
N ASP A 182 7.72 -3.01 -9.03
CA ASP A 182 7.32 -3.50 -7.72
C ASP A 182 6.08 -2.75 -7.22
N LEU A 183 6.08 -1.42 -7.29
CA LEU A 183 4.93 -0.58 -6.98
C LEU A 183 3.70 -0.96 -7.83
N LEU A 184 3.88 -1.11 -9.15
CA LEU A 184 2.80 -1.51 -10.06
C LEU A 184 2.24 -2.90 -9.72
N THR A 185 3.11 -3.84 -9.36
CA THR A 185 2.70 -5.19 -8.97
C THR A 185 1.82 -5.18 -7.74
N ASP A 186 2.21 -4.42 -6.73
CA ASP A 186 1.45 -4.32 -5.49
C ASP A 186 0.15 -3.53 -5.68
N LEU A 187 0.16 -2.44 -6.44
CA LEU A 187 -1.07 -1.72 -6.81
C LEU A 187 -2.08 -2.62 -7.53
N LYS A 188 -1.63 -3.42 -8.50
CA LYS A 188 -2.53 -4.36 -9.20
C LYS A 188 -3.14 -5.39 -8.26
N LYS A 189 -2.38 -5.89 -7.27
CA LYS A 189 -2.90 -6.80 -6.25
C LYS A 189 -3.95 -6.12 -5.36
N LEU A 190 -3.64 -4.91 -4.87
CA LEU A 190 -4.56 -4.14 -4.03
C LEU A 190 -5.87 -3.84 -4.75
N LEU A 191 -5.80 -3.35 -5.99
CA LEU A 191 -6.97 -3.04 -6.81
C LEU A 191 -7.80 -4.29 -7.15
N LYS A 192 -7.16 -5.45 -7.37
CA LYS A 192 -7.85 -6.71 -7.64
C LYS A 192 -8.59 -7.25 -6.40
N LEU A 193 -8.02 -7.05 -5.21
CA LEU A 193 -8.60 -7.54 -3.96
C LEU A 193 -9.64 -6.57 -3.37
N SER A 194 -9.59 -5.30 -3.76
CA SER A 194 -10.49 -4.25 -3.30
C SER A 194 -11.50 -3.91 -4.37
N HIS A 195 -12.79 -3.93 -4.00
CA HIS A 195 -13.87 -3.43 -4.86
C HIS A 195 -14.19 -1.95 -4.60
N ILE A 196 -13.42 -1.28 -3.72
CA ILE A 196 -13.57 0.13 -3.35
C ILE A 196 -12.56 0.97 -4.16
N GLY A 197 -12.99 2.15 -4.61
CA GLY A 197 -12.17 3.09 -5.36
C GLY A 197 -12.51 3.16 -6.84
#